data_b6e23eb08e655a203d3ee2949381bbdc
#
_entry.id   b6e23eb08e655a203d3ee2949381bbdc
#
_cell.length_a   1.000
_cell.length_b   1.000
_cell.length_c   1.000
_cell.angle_alpha   90.00
_cell.angle_beta   90.00
_cell.angle_gamma   90.00
#
_symmetry.space_group_name_H-M   'P 1'
#
loop_
_entity.id
_entity.type
_entity.pdbx_description
1 polymer ?
#
loop_
_entity_poly.entity_id
_entity_poly.type
_entity_poly.pdbx_seq_one_letter_code
_entity_poly.pdbx_strand_id
1 'polypeptide(L)'
;MVADTGTFQEWFTDLETENPLEYPGYEEKIANLQEKTKLHEAVTVGKCMVNGLETVLGVCDARFLMGSMGYVVGEKITRAFERATEEKLPVVLFTSSGGARMQEGIVSLMQMAKTSAAIRKHSEAGLFYLPILIDPTTGGVTASFAMLGDVILAEPGALIGFAGPRVIAQTIGQKLPEGFQRAEFLVEKGIIDGVVERQELKETVWKLLKIHQDSMKYIHYGKTQNVENFPEIRSSRGKAGTDGKSELTAWERVEISRSKERPTTLSYVQ
;
A
#
# COMPACT_ATOMS: atom_id res chain seq x y z
N MET A 1 14.32 9.67 12.62
CA MET A 1 15.08 9.78 11.38
C MET A 1 14.31 10.61 10.36
N VAL A 2 13.07 10.27 10.00
CA VAL A 2 12.25 11.08 9.07
C VAL A 2 11.46 12.16 9.84
N ALA A 3 10.77 11.81 10.93
CA ALA A 3 10.06 12.76 11.76
C ALA A 3 10.99 13.79 12.42
N ASP A 4 10.49 15.01 12.58
CA ASP A 4 11.15 16.06 13.35
C ASP A 4 11.18 15.67 14.82
N THR A 5 12.28 15.96 15.49
CA THR A 5 12.50 15.54 16.89
C THR A 5 11.38 16.04 17.81
N GLY A 6 10.80 15.14 18.59
CA GLY A 6 9.76 15.45 19.57
C GLY A 6 8.37 15.74 19.02
N THR A 7 8.15 15.60 17.70
CA THR A 7 6.83 15.89 17.10
C THR A 7 5.93 14.67 16.93
N PHE A 8 6.46 13.45 17.08
CA PHE A 8 5.68 12.24 16.90
C PHE A 8 4.71 12.01 18.06
N GLN A 9 3.44 11.88 17.73
CA GLN A 9 2.35 11.56 18.66
C GLN A 9 1.76 10.22 18.24
N GLU A 10 2.03 9.17 19.01
CA GLU A 10 1.52 7.84 18.73
C GLU A 10 0.00 7.78 18.90
N TRP A 11 -0.66 7.01 18.01
CA TRP A 11 -2.10 6.76 18.03
C TRP A 11 -2.42 5.29 18.27
N PHE A 12 -3.60 5.02 18.83
CA PHE A 12 -4.17 3.68 18.98
C PHE A 12 -3.28 2.72 19.75
N THR A 13 -2.76 3.20 20.89
CA THR A 13 -1.92 2.42 21.81
C THR A 13 -2.72 1.45 22.69
N ASP A 14 -4.03 1.59 22.69
CA ASP A 14 -5.00 0.80 23.45
C ASP A 14 -5.45 -0.49 22.75
N LEU A 15 -5.03 -0.72 21.50
CA LEU A 15 -5.39 -1.93 20.75
C LEU A 15 -4.50 -3.10 21.20
N GLU A 16 -5.13 -4.20 21.60
CA GLU A 16 -4.47 -5.40 22.04
C GLU A 16 -4.67 -6.56 21.06
N THR A 17 -3.63 -7.40 20.93
CA THR A 17 -3.66 -8.58 20.08
C THR A 17 -4.45 -9.70 20.75
N GLU A 18 -5.48 -10.19 20.06
CA GLU A 18 -6.27 -11.33 20.47
C GLU A 18 -5.79 -12.63 19.82
N ASN A 19 -6.22 -13.75 20.36
CA ASN A 19 -5.94 -15.10 19.84
C ASN A 19 -7.22 -15.73 19.29
N PRO A 20 -7.72 -15.33 18.12
CA PRO A 20 -9.04 -15.72 17.63
C PRO A 20 -9.17 -17.18 17.24
N LEU A 21 -8.05 -17.90 17.10
CA LEU A 21 -8.00 -19.33 16.77
C LEU A 21 -7.53 -20.20 17.92
N GLU A 22 -7.37 -19.62 19.11
CA GLU A 22 -6.79 -20.32 20.26
C GLU A 22 -5.46 -21.04 19.90
N TYR A 23 -4.63 -20.34 19.06
CA TYR A 23 -3.38 -20.91 18.56
C TYR A 23 -2.41 -21.13 19.73
N PRO A 24 -1.91 -22.37 19.93
CA PRO A 24 -1.10 -22.71 21.09
C PRO A 24 0.16 -21.85 21.22
N GLY A 25 0.38 -21.26 22.40
CA GLY A 25 1.56 -20.45 22.71
C GLY A 25 1.62 -19.07 22.03
N TYR A 26 0.54 -18.64 21.34
CA TYR A 26 0.54 -17.36 20.64
C TYR A 26 0.56 -16.17 21.61
N GLU A 27 -0.26 -16.19 22.64
CA GLU A 27 -0.33 -15.14 23.67
C GLU A 27 1.00 -14.97 24.40
N GLU A 28 1.61 -16.08 24.82
CA GLU A 28 2.93 -16.06 25.45
C GLU A 28 4.00 -15.47 24.50
N LYS A 29 3.95 -15.84 23.23
CA LYS A 29 4.86 -15.31 22.21
C LYS A 29 4.70 -13.82 22.02
N ILE A 30 3.46 -13.29 21.99
CA ILE A 30 3.17 -11.87 21.92
C ILE A 30 3.75 -11.15 23.13
N ALA A 31 3.46 -11.62 24.35
CA ALA A 31 3.96 -11.03 25.60
C ALA A 31 5.50 -10.95 25.63
N ASN A 32 6.17 -12.06 25.27
CA ASN A 32 7.63 -12.12 25.20
C ASN A 32 8.21 -11.12 24.16
N LEU A 33 7.54 -10.93 23.04
CA LEU A 33 7.97 -9.98 22.03
C LEU A 33 7.77 -8.54 22.48
N GLN A 34 6.66 -8.22 23.13
CA GLN A 34 6.40 -6.91 23.71
C GLN A 34 7.46 -6.56 24.75
N GLU A 35 7.79 -7.50 25.63
CA GLU A 35 8.85 -7.31 26.63
C GLU A 35 10.23 -7.08 25.97
N LYS A 36 10.59 -7.89 24.98
CA LYS A 36 11.89 -7.86 24.32
C LYS A 36 12.09 -6.65 23.43
N THR A 37 11.06 -6.29 22.65
CA THR A 37 11.17 -5.22 21.65
C THR A 37 10.72 -3.86 22.16
N LYS A 38 9.94 -3.83 23.24
CA LYS A 38 9.23 -2.65 23.76
C LYS A 38 8.21 -2.08 22.76
N LEU A 39 7.77 -2.90 21.81
CA LEU A 39 6.71 -2.56 20.86
C LEU A 39 5.40 -3.20 21.32
N HIS A 40 4.29 -2.50 21.19
CA HIS A 40 2.97 -3.07 21.45
C HIS A 40 2.55 -4.05 20.33
N GLU A 41 2.92 -3.71 19.09
CA GLU A 41 2.61 -4.53 17.91
C GLU A 41 3.60 -4.22 16.78
N ALA A 42 3.52 -4.97 15.67
CA ALA A 42 4.42 -4.86 14.54
C ALA A 42 4.30 -3.54 13.75
N VAL A 43 3.37 -2.68 14.07
CA VAL A 43 3.25 -1.33 13.50
C VAL A 43 3.03 -0.28 14.58
N THR A 44 3.75 0.82 14.46
CA THR A 44 3.53 2.06 15.20
C THR A 44 3.01 3.11 14.23
N VAL A 45 1.91 3.78 14.56
CA VAL A 45 1.30 4.84 13.73
C VAL A 45 1.04 6.08 14.57
N GLY A 46 1.13 7.24 13.95
CA GLY A 46 0.89 8.51 14.65
C GLY A 46 1.04 9.71 13.75
N LYS A 47 0.82 10.89 14.31
CA LYS A 47 1.01 12.18 13.64
C LYS A 47 2.40 12.73 13.96
N CYS A 48 3.07 13.32 12.98
CA CYS A 48 4.34 13.99 13.19
C CYS A 48 4.52 15.16 12.20
N MET A 49 5.66 15.83 12.31
CA MET A 49 6.12 16.76 11.30
C MET A 49 7.34 16.20 10.56
N VAL A 50 7.45 16.52 9.28
CA VAL A 50 8.62 16.26 8.44
C VAL A 50 9.07 17.59 7.83
N ASN A 51 10.18 18.12 8.32
CA ASN A 51 10.64 19.48 8.02
C ASN A 51 9.50 20.52 8.10
N GLY A 52 8.71 20.46 9.20
CA GLY A 52 7.61 21.37 9.47
C GLY A 52 6.29 21.09 8.75
N LEU A 53 6.20 20.04 7.93
CA LEU A 53 4.94 19.62 7.29
C LEU A 53 4.27 18.51 8.10
N GLU A 54 3.01 18.73 8.46
CA GLU A 54 2.21 17.71 9.17
C GLU A 54 1.94 16.50 8.27
N THR A 55 2.14 15.31 8.83
CA THR A 55 1.85 14.04 8.14
C THR A 55 1.48 12.95 9.15
N VAL A 56 0.76 11.96 8.71
CA VAL A 56 0.59 10.71 9.45
C VAL A 56 1.73 9.77 9.05
N LEU A 57 2.46 9.28 10.04
CA LEU A 57 3.59 8.39 9.86
C LEU A 57 3.26 7.03 10.46
N GLY A 58 3.45 5.98 9.69
CA GLY A 58 3.41 4.61 10.15
C GLY A 58 4.73 3.90 9.89
N VAL A 59 5.14 3.04 10.82
CA VAL A 59 6.38 2.25 10.70
C VAL A 59 6.10 0.82 11.11
N CYS A 60 6.24 -0.11 10.16
CA CYS A 60 6.26 -1.54 10.44
C CYS A 60 7.63 -1.97 10.94
N ASP A 61 7.67 -2.89 11.90
CA ASP A 61 8.91 -3.37 12.52
C ASP A 61 8.99 -4.90 12.46
N ALA A 62 9.94 -5.40 11.68
CA ALA A 62 10.14 -6.83 11.50
C ALA A 62 10.63 -7.57 12.76
N ARG A 63 11.09 -6.86 13.78
CA ARG A 63 11.47 -7.46 15.07
C ARG A 63 10.25 -8.07 15.80
N PHE A 64 9.05 -7.56 15.52
CA PHE A 64 7.81 -8.10 16.07
C PHE A 64 7.17 -9.05 15.05
N LEU A 65 7.26 -10.35 15.27
CA LEU A 65 6.73 -11.42 14.39
C LEU A 65 6.99 -11.21 12.89
N MET A 66 8.22 -10.82 12.53
CA MET A 66 8.61 -10.50 11.15
C MET A 66 7.73 -9.40 10.49
N GLY A 67 7.21 -8.47 11.27
CA GLY A 67 6.32 -7.43 10.74
C GLY A 67 4.98 -7.96 10.22
N SER A 68 4.57 -9.17 10.58
CA SER A 68 3.39 -9.79 10.01
C SER A 68 2.10 -9.05 10.36
N MET A 69 1.22 -8.92 9.38
CA MET A 69 -0.06 -8.24 9.51
C MET A 69 -1.09 -9.15 10.16
N GLY A 70 -1.39 -8.90 11.44
CA GLY A 70 -2.55 -9.42 12.16
C GLY A 70 -3.67 -8.38 12.27
N TYR A 71 -4.70 -8.68 13.08
CA TYR A 71 -5.84 -7.80 13.34
C TYR A 71 -5.40 -6.39 13.76
N VAL A 72 -4.55 -6.29 14.79
CA VAL A 72 -4.14 -4.98 15.34
C VAL A 72 -3.33 -4.17 14.34
N VAL A 73 -2.44 -4.81 13.57
CA VAL A 73 -1.70 -4.13 12.51
C VAL A 73 -2.66 -3.55 11.47
N GLY A 74 -3.57 -4.36 10.96
CA GLY A 74 -4.56 -3.91 9.99
C GLY A 74 -5.50 -2.84 10.54
N GLU A 75 -5.92 -2.96 11.80
CA GLU A 75 -6.75 -1.98 12.50
C GLU A 75 -6.05 -0.64 12.68
N LYS A 76 -4.81 -0.64 13.19
CA LYS A 76 -4.00 0.58 13.35
C LYS A 76 -3.80 1.30 12.01
N ILE A 77 -3.46 0.57 10.95
CA ILE A 77 -3.29 1.15 9.61
C ILE A 77 -4.62 1.72 9.11
N THR A 78 -5.71 0.96 9.19
CA THR A 78 -7.05 1.42 8.78
C THR A 78 -7.45 2.70 9.48
N ARG A 79 -7.39 2.72 10.82
CA ARG A 79 -7.73 3.91 11.62
C ARG A 79 -6.79 5.08 11.36
N ALA A 80 -5.53 4.81 11.07
CA ALA A 80 -4.57 5.87 10.71
C ALA A 80 -4.98 6.56 9.41
N PHE A 81 -5.39 5.80 8.37
CA PHE A 81 -5.91 6.36 7.13
C PHE A 81 -7.26 7.08 7.30
N GLU A 82 -8.17 6.53 8.09
CA GLU A 82 -9.46 7.16 8.38
C GLU A 82 -9.25 8.51 9.07
N ARG A 83 -8.45 8.55 10.13
CA ARG A 83 -8.15 9.78 10.85
C ARG A 83 -7.33 10.77 10.00
N ALA A 84 -6.37 10.30 9.22
CA ALA A 84 -5.64 11.13 8.27
C ALA A 84 -6.58 11.77 7.24
N THR A 85 -7.62 11.05 6.80
CA THR A 85 -8.63 11.55 5.87
C THR A 85 -9.49 12.63 6.52
N GLU A 86 -9.92 12.43 7.76
CA GLU A 86 -10.67 13.43 8.55
C GLU A 86 -9.85 14.70 8.79
N GLU A 87 -8.58 14.55 9.19
CA GLU A 87 -7.65 15.65 9.45
C GLU A 87 -7.04 16.23 8.14
N LYS A 88 -7.35 15.67 6.97
CA LYS A 88 -6.82 16.05 5.64
C LYS A 88 -5.29 16.05 5.58
N LEU A 89 -4.69 15.04 6.16
CA LEU A 89 -3.24 14.86 6.23
C LEU A 89 -2.76 13.79 5.23
N PRO A 90 -1.58 13.95 4.63
CA PRO A 90 -0.94 12.88 3.88
C PRO A 90 -0.50 11.74 4.79
N VAL A 91 -0.35 10.54 4.23
CA VAL A 91 0.15 9.36 4.95
C VAL A 91 1.48 8.91 4.37
N VAL A 92 2.47 8.68 5.24
CA VAL A 92 3.74 8.03 4.90
C VAL A 92 3.85 6.74 5.70
N LEU A 93 4.05 5.60 5.05
CA LEU A 93 4.09 4.31 5.71
C LEU A 93 5.36 3.53 5.33
N PHE A 94 6.22 3.28 6.29
CA PHE A 94 7.37 2.39 6.14
C PHE A 94 6.92 0.95 6.33
N THR A 95 7.05 0.12 5.29
CA THR A 95 6.58 -1.26 5.31
C THR A 95 7.73 -2.23 5.44
N SER A 96 7.65 -3.12 6.42
CA SER A 96 8.57 -4.26 6.57
C SER A 96 7.77 -5.43 7.11
N SER A 97 7.60 -6.48 6.30
CA SER A 97 6.70 -7.58 6.68
C SER A 97 6.97 -8.89 5.94
N GLY A 98 6.84 -9.99 6.67
CA GLY A 98 6.76 -11.34 6.09
C GLY A 98 5.39 -11.71 5.52
N GLY A 99 4.36 -10.84 5.62
CA GLY A 99 3.01 -11.07 5.10
C GLY A 99 1.92 -11.17 6.16
N ALA A 100 0.84 -11.89 5.86
CA ALA A 100 -0.28 -12.11 6.79
C ALA A 100 0.14 -13.00 7.96
N ARG A 101 -0.37 -12.70 9.15
CA ARG A 101 -0.09 -13.41 10.41
C ARG A 101 -0.84 -14.75 10.47
N MET A 102 -0.12 -15.84 10.33
CA MET A 102 -0.71 -17.19 10.27
C MET A 102 -1.50 -17.57 11.52
N GLN A 103 -1.07 -17.13 12.71
CA GLN A 103 -1.69 -17.45 13.99
C GLN A 103 -3.13 -16.89 14.12
N GLU A 104 -3.44 -15.86 13.36
CA GLU A 104 -4.78 -15.25 13.35
C GLU A 104 -5.64 -15.70 12.15
N GLY A 105 -5.12 -16.58 11.30
CA GLY A 105 -5.82 -17.23 10.20
C GLY A 105 -6.53 -16.26 9.26
N ILE A 106 -7.83 -16.48 9.01
CA ILE A 106 -8.64 -15.68 8.09
C ILE A 106 -8.75 -14.21 8.53
N VAL A 107 -8.68 -13.92 9.83
CA VAL A 107 -8.75 -12.56 10.37
C VAL A 107 -7.61 -11.71 9.82
N SER A 108 -6.38 -12.28 9.73
CA SER A 108 -5.23 -11.58 9.15
C SER A 108 -5.38 -11.36 7.64
N LEU A 109 -6.00 -12.31 6.91
CA LEU A 109 -6.27 -12.13 5.47
C LEU A 109 -7.30 -11.01 5.20
N MET A 110 -8.32 -10.88 6.05
CA MET A 110 -9.33 -9.83 5.94
C MET A 110 -8.75 -8.43 6.14
N GLN A 111 -7.59 -8.29 6.81
CA GLN A 111 -6.93 -6.99 6.96
C GLN A 111 -6.46 -6.41 5.62
N MET A 112 -6.14 -7.25 4.62
CA MET A 112 -5.81 -6.77 3.27
C MET A 112 -6.96 -5.96 2.66
N ALA A 113 -8.17 -6.50 2.70
CA ALA A 113 -9.35 -5.81 2.18
C ALA A 113 -9.67 -4.53 2.97
N LYS A 114 -9.55 -4.61 4.31
CA LYS A 114 -9.85 -3.52 5.22
C LYS A 114 -8.92 -2.32 5.02
N THR A 115 -7.60 -2.54 5.00
CA THR A 115 -6.61 -1.49 4.76
C THR A 115 -6.77 -0.88 3.37
N SER A 116 -6.99 -1.73 2.34
CA SER A 116 -7.19 -1.25 0.96
C SER A 116 -8.43 -0.37 0.83
N ALA A 117 -9.52 -0.69 1.53
CA ALA A 117 -10.73 0.13 1.54
C ALA A 117 -10.52 1.51 2.20
N ALA A 118 -9.74 1.58 3.28
CA ALA A 118 -9.39 2.84 3.93
C ALA A 118 -8.49 3.71 3.03
N ILE A 119 -7.49 3.11 2.39
CA ILE A 119 -6.62 3.78 1.42
C ILE A 119 -7.44 4.32 0.25
N ARG A 120 -8.39 3.55 -0.27
CA ARG A 120 -9.27 3.99 -1.35
C ARG A 120 -10.06 5.25 -0.97
N LYS A 121 -10.64 5.30 0.23
CA LYS A 121 -11.34 6.49 0.74
C LYS A 121 -10.41 7.69 0.86
N HIS A 122 -9.17 7.48 1.32
CA HIS A 122 -8.14 8.49 1.44
C HIS A 122 -7.77 9.08 0.06
N SER A 123 -7.55 8.23 -0.93
CA SER A 123 -7.29 8.62 -2.31
C SER A 123 -8.47 9.36 -2.95
N GLU A 124 -9.72 8.92 -2.72
CA GLU A 124 -10.94 9.60 -3.19
C GLU A 124 -11.12 11.00 -2.57
N ALA A 125 -10.57 11.21 -1.38
CA ALA A 125 -10.49 12.54 -0.77
C ALA A 125 -9.38 13.43 -1.37
N GLY A 126 -8.61 12.93 -2.33
CA GLY A 126 -7.49 13.63 -2.98
C GLY A 126 -6.25 13.75 -2.11
N LEU A 127 -6.08 12.88 -1.12
CA LEU A 127 -4.98 12.93 -0.17
C LEU A 127 -3.86 11.97 -0.55
N PHE A 128 -2.63 12.38 -0.27
CA PHE A 128 -1.41 11.71 -0.71
C PHE A 128 -1.03 10.54 0.19
N TYR A 129 -0.69 9.42 -0.44
CA TYR A 129 -0.14 8.25 0.23
C TYR A 129 1.22 7.84 -0.34
N LEU A 130 2.22 7.75 0.52
CA LEU A 130 3.60 7.38 0.19
C LEU A 130 4.03 6.15 1.00
N PRO A 131 3.93 4.92 0.48
CA PRO A 131 4.62 3.77 1.04
C PRO A 131 6.11 3.80 0.70
N ILE A 132 6.93 3.42 1.69
CA ILE A 132 8.37 3.22 1.57
C ILE A 132 8.67 1.77 1.96
N LEU A 133 9.09 0.99 0.98
CA LEU A 133 9.24 -0.46 1.11
C LEU A 133 10.63 -0.79 1.65
N ILE A 134 10.66 -1.45 2.80
CA ILE A 134 11.90 -1.87 3.47
C ILE A 134 12.07 -3.39 3.34
N ASP A 135 13.27 -3.89 3.53
CA ASP A 135 13.60 -5.32 3.50
C ASP A 135 13.11 -6.08 4.76
N PRO A 136 12.34 -7.15 4.63
CA PRO A 136 11.53 -7.54 3.49
C PRO A 136 10.14 -6.91 3.51
N THR A 137 9.52 -6.69 2.35
CA THR A 137 8.09 -6.39 2.22
C THR A 137 7.45 -7.44 1.33
N THR A 138 6.75 -8.43 1.92
CA THR A 138 6.29 -9.63 1.20
C THR A 138 4.85 -10.02 1.55
N GLY A 139 4.31 -10.97 0.79
CA GLY A 139 3.03 -11.63 1.06
C GLY A 139 1.83 -10.70 1.01
N GLY A 140 0.93 -10.87 1.98
CA GLY A 140 -0.32 -10.09 2.07
C GLY A 140 -0.11 -8.58 2.22
N VAL A 141 1.03 -8.14 2.75
CA VAL A 141 1.38 -6.72 2.87
C VAL A 141 1.68 -6.12 1.49
N THR A 142 2.49 -6.80 0.68
CA THR A 142 2.72 -6.39 -0.72
C THR A 142 1.41 -6.43 -1.53
N ALA A 143 0.58 -7.45 -1.32
CA ALA A 143 -0.70 -7.57 -2.03
C ALA A 143 -1.79 -6.60 -1.53
N SER A 144 -1.48 -5.70 -0.63
CA SER A 144 -2.41 -4.72 -0.07
C SER A 144 -1.75 -3.34 0.08
N PHE A 145 -1.69 -2.82 1.29
CA PHE A 145 -1.33 -1.43 1.55
C PHE A 145 0.06 -1.01 1.04
N ALA A 146 1.03 -1.93 0.93
CA ALA A 146 2.38 -1.56 0.49
C ALA A 146 2.46 -1.10 -0.98
N MET A 147 1.53 -1.56 -1.84
CA MET A 147 1.55 -1.29 -3.29
C MET A 147 0.38 -0.40 -3.75
N LEU A 148 -0.25 0.34 -2.83
CA LEU A 148 -1.40 1.19 -3.13
C LEU A 148 -1.09 2.69 -2.98
N GLY A 149 0.19 3.06 -2.99
CA GLY A 149 0.62 4.46 -2.91
C GLY A 149 0.46 5.24 -4.21
N ASP A 150 0.38 6.55 -4.09
CA ASP A 150 0.45 7.47 -5.24
C ASP A 150 1.88 7.56 -5.79
N VAL A 151 2.87 7.44 -4.92
CA VAL A 151 4.29 7.25 -5.22
C VAL A 151 4.80 6.14 -4.32
N ILE A 152 5.49 5.15 -4.88
CA ILE A 152 6.01 3.99 -4.15
C ILE A 152 7.54 4.02 -4.19
N LEU A 153 8.17 4.19 -3.03
CA LEU A 153 9.63 4.17 -2.90
C LEU A 153 10.09 2.90 -2.17
N ALA A 154 11.36 2.57 -2.35
CA ALA A 154 11.99 1.48 -1.62
C ALA A 154 13.39 1.85 -1.14
N GLU A 155 13.88 1.18 -0.09
CA GLU A 155 15.30 1.20 0.26
C GLU A 155 16.11 0.31 -0.69
N PRO A 156 17.40 0.60 -0.92
CA PRO A 156 18.26 -0.21 -1.79
C PRO A 156 18.30 -1.68 -1.36
N GLY A 157 18.22 -2.57 -2.33
CA GLY A 157 18.29 -4.01 -2.12
C GLY A 157 17.11 -4.66 -1.40
N ALA A 158 16.05 -3.91 -1.07
CA ALA A 158 14.89 -4.45 -0.37
C ALA A 158 14.23 -5.58 -1.16
N LEU A 159 13.92 -6.68 -0.48
CA LEU A 159 13.16 -7.80 -1.03
C LEU A 159 11.65 -7.45 -1.01
N ILE A 160 11.07 -7.36 -2.18
CA ILE A 160 9.68 -6.94 -2.35
C ILE A 160 8.98 -7.92 -3.28
N GLY A 161 7.93 -8.58 -2.81
CA GLY A 161 7.19 -9.53 -3.63
C GLY A 161 6.11 -10.27 -2.86
N PHE A 162 5.22 -10.97 -3.57
CA PHE A 162 4.17 -11.74 -2.92
C PHE A 162 4.72 -13.03 -2.32
N ALA A 163 5.22 -13.93 -3.16
CA ALA A 163 5.87 -15.16 -2.73
C ALA A 163 7.38 -14.97 -2.64
N GLY A 164 8.01 -15.55 -1.61
CA GLY A 164 9.47 -15.50 -1.49
C GLY A 164 10.18 -16.23 -2.63
N PRO A 165 11.41 -15.84 -3.00
CA PRO A 165 12.15 -16.42 -4.12
C PRO A 165 12.31 -17.94 -4.04
N ARG A 166 12.47 -18.50 -2.83
CA ARG A 166 12.56 -19.96 -2.61
C ARG A 166 11.29 -20.69 -3.02
N VAL A 167 10.13 -20.15 -2.61
CA VAL A 167 8.83 -20.73 -2.93
C VAL A 167 8.58 -20.69 -4.44
N ILE A 168 8.90 -19.57 -5.08
CA ILE A 168 8.76 -19.43 -6.54
C ILE A 168 9.66 -20.44 -7.25
N ALA A 169 10.95 -20.48 -6.93
CA ALA A 169 11.91 -21.39 -7.56
C ALA A 169 11.50 -22.88 -7.39
N GLN A 170 11.02 -23.25 -6.21
CA GLN A 170 10.53 -24.63 -5.95
C GLN A 170 9.25 -24.94 -6.73
N THR A 171 8.35 -23.95 -6.90
CA THR A 171 7.06 -24.15 -7.57
C THR A 171 7.21 -24.27 -9.09
N ILE A 172 8.01 -23.39 -9.70
CA ILE A 172 8.21 -23.37 -11.15
C ILE A 172 9.38 -24.21 -11.64
N GLY A 173 10.25 -24.67 -10.72
CA GLY A 173 11.42 -25.50 -11.05
C GLY A 173 12.47 -24.79 -11.91
N GLN A 174 12.47 -23.46 -11.94
CA GLN A 174 13.39 -22.66 -12.76
C GLN A 174 14.26 -21.73 -11.90
N LYS A 175 15.46 -21.44 -12.41
CA LYS A 175 16.33 -20.44 -11.79
C LYS A 175 15.77 -19.05 -12.05
N LEU A 176 15.58 -18.28 -10.97
CA LEU A 176 15.13 -16.90 -11.05
C LEU A 176 16.21 -15.98 -11.63
N PRO A 177 15.84 -14.91 -12.35
CA PRO A 177 16.80 -13.89 -12.80
C PRO A 177 17.59 -13.32 -11.63
N GLU A 178 18.80 -12.85 -11.91
CA GLU A 178 19.59 -12.11 -10.94
C GLU A 178 18.86 -10.84 -10.49
N GLY A 179 18.92 -10.54 -9.18
CA GLY A 179 18.21 -9.40 -8.61
C GLY A 179 16.68 -9.51 -8.56
N PHE A 180 16.11 -10.66 -8.92
CA PHE A 180 14.65 -10.86 -8.93
C PHE A 180 14.01 -10.48 -7.58
N GLN A 181 12.94 -9.70 -7.64
CA GLN A 181 12.24 -9.13 -6.48
C GLN A 181 13.07 -8.16 -5.62
N ARG A 182 14.21 -7.67 -6.09
CA ARG A 182 14.92 -6.58 -5.42
C ARG A 182 14.35 -5.23 -5.88
N ALA A 183 14.50 -4.21 -5.02
CA ALA A 183 13.99 -2.87 -5.28
C ALA A 183 14.43 -2.33 -6.65
N GLU A 184 15.69 -2.49 -7.01
CA GLU A 184 16.27 -2.04 -8.29
C GLU A 184 15.61 -2.74 -9.49
N PHE A 185 15.37 -4.04 -9.38
CA PHE A 185 14.66 -4.81 -10.41
C PHE A 185 13.23 -4.30 -10.58
N LEU A 186 12.55 -3.95 -9.48
CA LEU A 186 11.17 -3.47 -9.54
C LEU A 186 11.07 -2.06 -10.16
N VAL A 187 12.07 -1.19 -9.92
CA VAL A 187 12.15 0.10 -10.62
C VAL A 187 12.36 -0.11 -12.12
N GLU A 188 13.29 -0.99 -12.50
CA GLU A 188 13.54 -1.33 -13.92
C GLU A 188 12.26 -1.82 -14.63
N LYS A 189 11.41 -2.54 -13.91
CA LYS A 189 10.12 -3.06 -14.45
C LYS A 189 8.96 -2.09 -14.29
N GLY A 190 9.16 -0.89 -13.75
CA GLY A 190 8.12 0.11 -13.55
C GLY A 190 7.06 -0.28 -12.52
N ILE A 191 7.41 -1.15 -11.55
CA ILE A 191 6.50 -1.61 -10.49
C ILE A 191 6.51 -0.64 -9.31
N ILE A 192 7.66 -0.02 -9.04
CA ILE A 192 7.82 1.05 -8.05
C ILE A 192 8.49 2.27 -8.70
N ASP A 193 8.36 3.43 -8.07
CA ASP A 193 8.78 4.71 -8.67
C ASP A 193 10.24 5.05 -8.44
N GLY A 194 10.86 4.51 -7.37
CA GLY A 194 12.26 4.80 -7.11
C GLY A 194 12.86 4.06 -5.93
N VAL A 195 14.19 4.04 -5.93
CA VAL A 195 15.00 3.56 -4.81
C VAL A 195 15.69 4.77 -4.18
N VAL A 196 15.62 4.88 -2.85
CA VAL A 196 16.13 6.03 -2.10
C VAL A 196 16.94 5.54 -0.91
N GLU A 197 18.17 6.02 -0.81
CA GLU A 197 19.04 5.75 0.33
C GLU A 197 18.44 6.28 1.64
N ARG A 198 18.61 5.51 2.72
CA ARG A 198 18.05 5.83 4.04
C ARG A 198 18.37 7.24 4.52
N GLN A 199 19.55 7.73 4.19
CA GLN A 199 20.03 9.06 4.58
C GLN A 199 19.28 10.18 3.85
N GLU A 200 18.78 9.91 2.64
CA GLU A 200 18.07 10.86 1.78
C GLU A 200 16.54 10.83 1.95
N LEU A 201 16.03 9.82 2.70
CA LEU A 201 14.58 9.62 2.84
C LEU A 201 13.86 10.82 3.44
N LYS A 202 14.42 11.49 4.44
CA LYS A 202 13.77 12.65 5.06
C LYS A 202 13.54 13.77 4.06
N GLU A 203 14.55 14.09 3.30
CA GLU A 203 14.51 15.16 2.30
C GLU A 203 13.57 14.78 1.13
N THR A 204 13.63 13.55 0.68
CA THR A 204 12.77 13.03 -0.39
C THR A 204 11.30 13.03 0.02
N VAL A 205 10.99 12.53 1.21
CA VAL A 205 9.63 12.55 1.78
C VAL A 205 9.12 13.99 1.86
N TRP A 206 9.91 14.90 2.43
CA TRP A 206 9.53 16.31 2.52
C TRP A 206 9.23 16.94 1.17
N LYS A 207 10.06 16.70 0.14
CA LYS A 207 9.84 17.22 -1.22
C LYS A 207 8.51 16.75 -1.79
N LEU A 208 8.21 15.46 -1.67
CA LEU A 208 6.95 14.87 -2.16
C LEU A 208 5.74 15.44 -1.41
N LEU A 209 5.81 15.53 -0.08
CA LEU A 209 4.76 16.16 0.74
C LEU A 209 4.52 17.60 0.34
N LYS A 210 5.58 18.38 0.08
CA LYS A 210 5.48 19.77 -0.32
C LYS A 210 4.85 19.94 -1.70
N ILE A 211 5.25 19.12 -2.68
CA ILE A 211 4.66 19.12 -4.02
C ILE A 211 3.15 18.87 -3.92
N HIS A 212 2.74 17.87 -3.13
CA HIS A 212 1.34 17.57 -2.94
C HIS A 212 0.59 18.71 -2.25
N GLN A 213 1.14 19.29 -1.18
CA GLN A 213 0.53 20.43 -0.47
C GLN A 213 0.36 21.63 -1.39
N ASP A 214 1.34 21.91 -2.23
CA ASP A 214 1.26 23.03 -3.17
C ASP A 214 0.23 22.76 -4.27
N SER A 215 0.14 21.53 -4.79
CA SER A 215 -0.89 21.16 -5.78
C SER A 215 -2.31 21.29 -5.23
N MET A 216 -2.55 20.98 -3.96
CA MET A 216 -3.85 21.15 -3.31
C MET A 216 -4.29 22.62 -3.24
N LYS A 217 -3.37 23.57 -3.10
CA LYS A 217 -3.67 25.01 -3.17
C LYS A 217 -4.18 25.41 -4.57
N TYR A 218 -3.59 24.88 -5.64
CA TYR A 218 -4.02 25.15 -7.01
C TYR A 218 -5.38 24.56 -7.34
N ILE A 219 -5.70 23.36 -6.83
CA ILE A 219 -7.02 22.75 -7.02
C ILE A 219 -8.12 23.58 -6.35
N HIS A 220 -7.86 24.16 -5.17
CA HIS A 220 -8.79 25.10 -4.53
C HIS A 220 -8.96 26.40 -5.33
N TYR A 221 -7.89 26.92 -5.90
CA TYR A 221 -7.92 28.14 -6.73
C TYR A 221 -8.71 27.93 -8.03
N GLY A 222 -8.59 26.76 -8.66
CA GLY A 222 -9.34 26.39 -9.87
C GLY A 222 -10.84 26.18 -9.65
N LYS A 223 -11.25 25.75 -8.44
CA LYS A 223 -12.67 25.60 -8.10
C LYS A 223 -13.40 26.92 -7.82
N THR A 224 -12.67 28.00 -7.53
CA THR A 224 -13.23 29.34 -7.32
C THR A 224 -13.33 30.19 -8.61
N GLN A 225 -12.66 29.79 -9.67
CA GLN A 225 -12.90 30.34 -11.00
C GLN A 225 -13.76 29.33 -11.76
N ASN A 226 -15.00 29.70 -12.06
CA ASN A 226 -15.91 28.94 -12.91
C ASN A 226 -15.19 28.51 -14.19
N VAL A 227 -14.67 27.28 -14.20
CA VAL A 227 -14.20 26.63 -15.42
C VAL A 227 -15.44 26.03 -16.09
N GLU A 228 -16.29 26.92 -16.63
CA GLU A 228 -17.48 26.52 -17.39
C GLU A 228 -17.15 25.93 -18.79
N ASN A 229 -15.90 25.71 -19.13
CA ASN A 229 -15.52 25.29 -20.48
C ASN A 229 -14.44 24.19 -20.54
N PHE A 230 -14.54 23.15 -19.72
CA PHE A 230 -13.99 21.87 -20.17
C PHE A 230 -15.13 21.10 -20.88
N PRO A 231 -14.98 20.70 -22.15
CA PRO A 231 -15.94 19.79 -22.75
C PRO A 231 -16.00 18.57 -21.84
N GLU A 232 -17.21 18.28 -21.33
CA GLU A 232 -17.45 17.00 -20.68
C GLU A 232 -16.84 15.92 -21.59
N ILE A 233 -15.81 15.24 -21.09
CA ILE A 233 -15.45 13.95 -21.63
C ILE A 233 -16.65 13.07 -21.28
N ARG A 234 -17.68 13.13 -22.12
CA ARG A 234 -18.76 12.19 -22.07
C ARG A 234 -18.09 10.84 -22.21
N SER A 235 -18.03 10.12 -21.08
CA SER A 235 -17.83 8.69 -21.18
C SER A 235 -18.87 8.24 -22.18
N SER A 236 -18.46 7.89 -23.37
CA SER A 236 -19.28 7.20 -24.34
C SER A 236 -19.54 5.79 -23.77
N ARG A 237 -20.33 5.74 -22.69
CA ARG A 237 -21.21 4.61 -22.50
C ARG A 237 -22.20 4.71 -23.65
N GLY A 238 -21.78 4.21 -24.79
CA GLY A 238 -22.68 3.96 -25.91
C GLY A 238 -23.84 3.24 -25.29
N LYS A 239 -25.03 3.86 -25.36
CA LYS A 239 -26.25 3.11 -25.28
C LYS A 239 -26.06 2.03 -26.34
N ALA A 240 -25.78 0.80 -25.90
CA ALA A 240 -25.84 -0.35 -26.78
C ALA A 240 -27.25 -0.31 -27.36
N GLY A 241 -27.31 0.03 -28.64
CA GLY A 241 -28.56 -0.06 -29.40
C GLY A 241 -29.08 -1.48 -29.19
N THR A 242 -30.34 -1.57 -28.80
CA THR A 242 -31.10 -2.82 -28.73
C THR A 242 -31.36 -3.34 -30.15
N ASP A 243 -30.28 -3.69 -30.85
CA ASP A 243 -30.35 -4.51 -32.07
C ASP A 243 -29.99 -5.93 -31.69
N GLY A 244 -31.00 -6.80 -31.71
CA GLY A 244 -31.11 -8.23 -31.58
C GLY A 244 -29.87 -9.14 -31.68
N LYS A 245 -28.79 -8.89 -30.91
CA LYS A 245 -27.68 -9.82 -30.75
C LYS A 245 -27.88 -10.55 -29.42
N SER A 246 -28.02 -11.87 -29.52
CA SER A 246 -28.03 -12.80 -28.40
C SER A 246 -26.97 -12.42 -27.37
N GLU A 247 -27.35 -12.29 -26.10
CA GLU A 247 -26.39 -12.07 -25.02
C GLU A 247 -25.39 -13.23 -25.00
N LEU A 248 -24.09 -12.89 -25.21
CA LEU A 248 -23.00 -13.85 -25.14
C LEU A 248 -23.00 -14.50 -23.74
N THR A 249 -22.90 -15.82 -23.72
CA THR A 249 -22.70 -16.57 -22.47
C THR A 249 -21.38 -16.19 -21.82
N ALA A 250 -21.22 -16.48 -20.55
CA ALA A 250 -19.98 -16.21 -19.81
C ALA A 250 -18.78 -16.94 -20.48
N TRP A 251 -19.01 -18.13 -21.04
CA TRP A 251 -17.97 -18.90 -21.73
C TRP A 251 -17.56 -18.28 -23.05
N GLU A 252 -18.49 -17.87 -23.88
CA GLU A 252 -18.22 -17.16 -25.14
C GLU A 252 -17.43 -15.87 -24.90
N ARG A 253 -17.71 -15.13 -23.82
CA ARG A 253 -16.90 -13.96 -23.43
C ARG A 253 -15.46 -14.32 -23.08
N VAL A 254 -15.23 -15.46 -22.42
CA VAL A 254 -13.89 -15.98 -22.11
C VAL A 254 -13.16 -16.40 -23.39
N GLU A 255 -13.82 -17.08 -24.34
CA GLU A 255 -13.23 -17.47 -25.61
C GLU A 255 -12.83 -16.24 -26.43
N ILE A 256 -13.71 -15.25 -26.56
CA ILE A 256 -13.40 -13.98 -27.25
C ILE A 256 -12.22 -13.27 -26.58
N SER A 257 -12.17 -13.25 -25.28
CA SER A 257 -11.07 -12.59 -24.54
C SER A 257 -9.70 -13.25 -24.78
N ARG A 258 -9.69 -14.54 -25.13
CA ARG A 258 -8.48 -15.34 -25.39
C ARG A 258 -8.18 -15.51 -26.87
N SER A 259 -9.00 -14.96 -27.77
CA SER A 259 -8.79 -15.05 -29.22
C SER A 259 -7.45 -14.40 -29.60
N LYS A 260 -6.69 -15.12 -30.46
CA LYS A 260 -5.44 -14.60 -31.05
C LYS A 260 -5.70 -13.46 -32.05
N GLU A 261 -6.92 -13.34 -32.56
CA GLU A 261 -7.34 -12.28 -33.46
C GLU A 261 -7.81 -11.01 -32.75
N ARG A 262 -7.79 -11.00 -31.42
CA ARG A 262 -8.14 -9.82 -30.64
C ARG A 262 -7.17 -8.68 -30.95
N PRO A 263 -7.69 -7.45 -31.23
CA PRO A 263 -6.81 -6.30 -31.45
C PRO A 263 -5.85 -6.10 -30.27
N THR A 264 -4.58 -5.91 -30.55
CA THR A 264 -3.57 -5.55 -29.57
C THR A 264 -3.61 -4.06 -29.30
N THR A 265 -2.94 -3.61 -28.23
CA THR A 265 -2.81 -2.18 -27.92
C THR A 265 -2.31 -1.36 -29.13
N LEU A 266 -1.39 -1.92 -29.92
CA LEU A 266 -0.88 -1.27 -31.15
C LEU A 266 -1.98 -1.09 -32.19
N SER A 267 -2.96 -1.98 -32.27
CA SER A 267 -4.08 -1.87 -33.22
C SER A 267 -5.09 -0.78 -32.85
N TYR A 268 -5.04 -0.26 -31.62
CA TYR A 268 -5.88 0.85 -31.18
C TYR A 268 -5.17 2.21 -31.25
N VAL A 269 -3.84 2.21 -31.45
CA VAL A 269 -3.02 3.42 -31.52
C VAL A 269 -2.77 3.86 -32.98
N GLN A 270 -3.01 2.97 -33.96
CA GLN A 270 -2.95 3.29 -35.38
C GLN A 270 -4.31 3.82 -35.90
#